data_b9656cc9ebfd17a64206f4301cc6891d
#
_entry.id   b9656cc9ebfd17a64206f4301cc6891d
#
_cell.length_a   1.000
_cell.length_b   1.000
_cell.length_c   1.000
_cell.angle_alpha   90.00
_cell.angle_beta   90.00
_cell.angle_gamma   90.00
#
_symmetry.space_group_name_H-M   'P 1'
#
loop_
_entity.id
_entity.type
_entity.pdbx_description
1 polymer ?
#
loop_
_entity_poly.entity_id
_entity_poly.type
_entity_poly.pdbx_seq_one_letter_code
_entity_poly.pdbx_strand_id
1 'polypeptide(L)'
;MCIRDSVWLLGWSSILGVAAVDVSGATGAEAAAVTELVDVPIGTPLARVDTDAVAARVRERITVAEVSVRRAWPSTLAVDIVLRTPAIVVRNPQGQLEVVDAEGISFGVVKAAPKGVPVVKAVGAKGATREALQSALALLNALPSDLASQVSGITVSSANLVTFTLGKRTVVWGSGADSERKVAILTALLPTKAKVIDVSAPETPVTR
;
A
#
# COMPACT_ATOMS: atom_id res chain seq x y z
N MET A 1 10.19 -29.77 -44.25
CA MET A 1 9.34 -28.91 -43.37
C MET A 1 10.27 -27.92 -42.71
N CYS A 2 10.22 -26.67 -43.15
CA CYS A 2 11.25 -25.69 -42.81
C CYS A 2 10.91 -24.92 -41.54
N ILE A 3 11.94 -24.53 -40.79
CA ILE A 3 11.84 -23.68 -39.57
C ILE A 3 10.99 -22.42 -39.83
N ARG A 4 10.94 -21.91 -41.04
CA ARG A 4 10.11 -20.76 -41.47
C ARG A 4 8.61 -21.01 -41.33
N ASP A 5 8.14 -22.22 -41.56
CA ASP A 5 6.71 -22.56 -41.47
C ASP A 5 6.23 -22.64 -40.03
N SER A 6 7.11 -23.11 -39.13
CA SER A 6 6.83 -23.13 -37.69
C SER A 6 6.77 -21.73 -37.09
N VAL A 7 7.66 -20.80 -37.51
CA VAL A 7 7.65 -19.40 -37.08
C VAL A 7 6.41 -18.66 -37.58
N TRP A 8 5.97 -18.95 -38.83
CA TRP A 8 4.76 -18.37 -39.39
C TRP A 8 3.51 -18.86 -38.62
N LEU A 9 3.43 -20.15 -38.27
CA LEU A 9 2.33 -20.72 -37.52
C LEU A 9 2.19 -20.10 -36.11
N LEU A 10 3.33 -19.84 -35.44
CA LEU A 10 3.36 -19.25 -34.11
C LEU A 10 3.00 -17.75 -34.13
N GLY A 11 3.36 -17.02 -35.18
CA GLY A 11 3.22 -15.57 -35.25
C GLY A 11 1.98 -15.04 -35.96
N TRP A 12 1.33 -15.85 -36.82
CA TRP A 12 0.22 -15.42 -37.70
C TRP A 12 -1.00 -16.34 -37.65
N SER A 13 -0.93 -17.49 -36.97
CA SER A 13 -2.06 -18.39 -36.89
C SER A 13 -3.04 -17.95 -35.82
N SER A 14 -4.33 -17.83 -36.17
CA SER A 14 -5.42 -17.60 -35.22
C SER A 14 -5.64 -18.77 -34.24
N ILE A 15 -5.02 -19.93 -34.51
CA ILE A 15 -5.09 -21.12 -33.63
C ILE A 15 -4.36 -20.84 -32.29
N LEU A 16 -3.32 -20.00 -32.30
CA LEU A 16 -2.57 -19.59 -31.13
C LEU A 16 -2.90 -18.13 -30.72
N GLY A 17 -4.05 -17.64 -31.12
CA GLY A 17 -4.59 -16.35 -30.71
C GLY A 17 -5.15 -16.37 -29.30
N VAL A 18 -5.19 -15.21 -28.65
CA VAL A 18 -5.84 -15.03 -27.35
C VAL A 18 -7.31 -15.43 -27.47
N ALA A 19 -7.68 -16.51 -26.81
CA ALA A 19 -9.07 -16.96 -26.68
C ALA A 19 -9.69 -16.56 -25.34
N ALA A 20 -8.87 -16.41 -24.30
CA ALA A 20 -9.31 -16.04 -22.97
C ALA A 20 -8.25 -15.17 -22.26
N VAL A 21 -8.73 -14.29 -21.41
CA VAL A 21 -7.94 -13.56 -20.39
C VAL A 21 -8.33 -14.16 -19.04
N ASP A 22 -7.33 -14.66 -18.32
CA ASP A 22 -7.51 -15.23 -16.98
C ASP A 22 -6.91 -14.27 -15.96
N VAL A 23 -7.77 -13.69 -15.11
CA VAL A 23 -7.35 -12.74 -14.07
C VAL A 23 -7.39 -13.44 -12.73
N SER A 24 -6.25 -13.55 -12.06
CA SER A 24 -6.10 -14.08 -10.72
C SER A 24 -5.70 -12.99 -9.72
N GLY A 25 -5.99 -13.20 -8.43
CA GLY A 25 -5.70 -12.24 -7.37
C GLY A 25 -6.80 -11.19 -7.13
N ALA A 26 -7.84 -11.13 -7.96
CA ALA A 26 -9.05 -10.34 -7.71
C ALA A 26 -10.31 -11.11 -8.00
N THR A 27 -11.43 -10.66 -7.45
CA THR A 27 -12.77 -11.25 -7.66
C THR A 27 -13.80 -10.16 -7.89
N GLY A 28 -14.93 -10.55 -8.51
CA GLY A 28 -16.06 -9.65 -8.70
C GLY A 28 -15.74 -8.41 -9.55
N ALA A 29 -16.13 -7.24 -9.07
CA ALA A 29 -16.01 -5.99 -9.82
C ALA A 29 -14.55 -5.60 -10.12
N GLU A 30 -13.60 -5.93 -9.24
CA GLU A 30 -12.19 -5.66 -9.47
C GLU A 30 -11.62 -6.52 -10.60
N ALA A 31 -11.93 -7.81 -10.64
CA ALA A 31 -11.51 -8.69 -11.73
C ALA A 31 -12.08 -8.22 -13.09
N ALA A 32 -13.35 -7.83 -13.12
CA ALA A 32 -13.99 -7.30 -14.32
C ALA A 32 -13.31 -6.01 -14.81
N ALA A 33 -13.02 -5.07 -13.90
CA ALA A 33 -12.34 -3.83 -14.22
C ALA A 33 -10.89 -4.05 -14.72
N VAL A 34 -10.17 -5.01 -14.16
CA VAL A 34 -8.84 -5.39 -14.65
C VAL A 34 -8.93 -6.03 -16.04
N THR A 35 -9.89 -6.92 -16.27
CA THR A 35 -10.10 -7.53 -17.59
C THR A 35 -10.37 -6.48 -18.66
N GLU A 36 -11.15 -5.45 -18.35
CA GLU A 36 -11.42 -4.34 -19.26
C GLU A 36 -10.15 -3.54 -19.59
N LEU A 37 -9.28 -3.32 -18.60
CA LEU A 37 -8.00 -2.61 -18.79
C LEU A 37 -6.97 -3.41 -19.58
N VAL A 38 -7.06 -4.75 -19.60
CA VAL A 38 -6.17 -5.58 -20.42
C VAL A 38 -6.27 -5.23 -21.89
N ASP A 39 -7.49 -4.94 -22.37
CA ASP A 39 -7.78 -4.41 -23.73
C ASP A 39 -6.97 -5.12 -24.83
N VAL A 40 -6.99 -6.45 -24.84
CA VAL A 40 -6.37 -7.28 -25.87
C VAL A 40 -7.49 -7.95 -26.67
N PRO A 41 -7.61 -7.64 -27.99
CA PRO A 41 -8.64 -8.26 -28.82
C PRO A 41 -8.51 -9.78 -28.89
N ILE A 42 -9.62 -10.49 -28.76
CA ILE A 42 -9.67 -11.94 -28.97
C ILE A 42 -9.19 -12.26 -30.38
N GLY A 43 -8.38 -13.30 -30.53
CA GLY A 43 -7.76 -13.70 -31.79
C GLY A 43 -6.41 -13.05 -32.05
N THR A 44 -5.96 -12.08 -31.25
CA THR A 44 -4.59 -11.53 -31.34
C THR A 44 -3.58 -12.65 -31.11
N PRO A 45 -2.60 -12.89 -32.02
CA PRO A 45 -1.58 -13.91 -31.79
C PRO A 45 -0.87 -13.72 -30.46
N LEU A 46 -0.92 -14.73 -29.59
CA LEU A 46 -0.42 -14.65 -28.21
C LEU A 46 1.07 -14.26 -28.18
N ALA A 47 1.85 -14.71 -29.17
CA ALA A 47 3.25 -14.36 -29.32
C ALA A 47 3.50 -12.85 -29.54
N ARG A 48 2.49 -12.11 -30.06
CA ARG A 48 2.58 -10.68 -30.38
C ARG A 48 2.01 -9.78 -29.27
N VAL A 49 1.35 -10.35 -28.29
CA VAL A 49 0.83 -9.55 -27.17
C VAL A 49 2.02 -8.94 -26.42
N ASP A 50 2.02 -7.63 -26.31
CA ASP A 50 2.99 -6.90 -25.48
C ASP A 50 2.53 -7.00 -24.02
N THR A 51 3.11 -7.94 -23.29
CA THR A 51 2.79 -8.20 -21.89
C THR A 51 3.17 -7.04 -20.98
N ASP A 52 4.21 -6.29 -21.33
CA ASP A 52 4.67 -5.15 -20.52
C ASP A 52 3.74 -3.95 -20.69
N ALA A 53 3.26 -3.71 -21.90
CA ALA A 53 2.25 -2.68 -22.15
C ALA A 53 0.93 -3.00 -21.44
N VAL A 54 0.50 -4.27 -21.42
CA VAL A 54 -0.69 -4.70 -20.66
C VAL A 54 -0.47 -4.49 -19.16
N ALA A 55 0.69 -4.92 -18.65
CA ALA A 55 1.02 -4.73 -17.24
C ALA A 55 1.07 -3.25 -16.85
N ALA A 56 1.58 -2.38 -17.71
CA ALA A 56 1.61 -0.94 -17.48
C ALA A 56 0.19 -0.35 -17.34
N ARG A 57 -0.74 -0.71 -18.23
CA ARG A 57 -2.14 -0.28 -18.15
C ARG A 57 -2.83 -0.72 -16.86
N VAL A 58 -2.63 -1.98 -16.46
CA VAL A 58 -3.22 -2.51 -15.23
C VAL A 58 -2.63 -1.82 -13.99
N ARG A 59 -1.34 -1.44 -14.02
CA ARG A 59 -0.68 -0.69 -12.91
C ARG A 59 -1.25 0.72 -12.70
N GLU A 60 -1.88 1.32 -13.71
CA GLU A 60 -2.54 2.61 -13.55
C GLU A 60 -3.71 2.55 -12.56
N ARG A 61 -4.25 1.36 -12.33
CA ARG A 61 -5.29 1.16 -11.34
C ARG A 61 -4.72 1.21 -9.92
N ILE A 62 -5.07 2.25 -9.19
CA ILE A 62 -4.50 2.56 -7.87
C ILE A 62 -4.71 1.46 -6.82
N THR A 63 -5.73 0.60 -6.97
CA THR A 63 -6.03 -0.52 -6.09
C THR A 63 -5.09 -1.72 -6.29
N VAL A 64 -4.34 -1.74 -7.40
CA VAL A 64 -3.37 -2.79 -7.71
C VAL A 64 -2.01 -2.42 -7.14
N ALA A 65 -1.44 -3.29 -6.31
CA ALA A 65 -0.08 -3.17 -5.79
C ALA A 65 0.93 -3.72 -6.80
N GLU A 66 0.68 -4.94 -7.27
CA GLU A 66 1.57 -5.63 -8.20
C GLU A 66 0.76 -6.29 -9.32
N VAL A 67 1.36 -6.40 -10.50
CA VAL A 67 0.80 -7.10 -11.64
C VAL A 67 1.89 -7.85 -12.38
N SER A 68 1.59 -9.08 -12.76
CA SER A 68 2.40 -9.93 -13.63
C SER A 68 1.53 -10.45 -14.77
N VAL A 69 1.98 -10.24 -15.99
CA VAL A 69 1.27 -10.70 -17.20
C VAL A 69 2.13 -11.74 -17.91
N ARG A 70 1.56 -12.90 -18.15
CA ARG A 70 2.27 -14.00 -18.82
C ARG A 70 1.40 -14.65 -19.89
N ARG A 71 2.08 -15.18 -20.89
CA ARG A 71 1.45 -15.97 -21.95
C ARG A 71 1.27 -17.40 -21.49
N ALA A 72 0.04 -17.81 -21.21
CA ALA A 72 -0.34 -19.19 -20.88
C ALA A 72 -0.77 -19.92 -22.17
N TRP A 73 0.17 -20.59 -22.79
CA TRP A 73 -0.07 -21.33 -24.01
C TRP A 73 -1.13 -22.44 -23.82
N PRO A 74 -1.98 -22.74 -24.83
CA PRO A 74 -1.87 -22.27 -26.23
C PRO A 74 -2.55 -20.93 -26.54
N SER A 75 -3.52 -20.44 -25.72
CA SER A 75 -4.41 -19.35 -26.13
C SER A 75 -4.90 -18.46 -25.00
N THR A 76 -4.25 -18.50 -23.83
CA THR A 76 -4.69 -17.71 -22.66
C THR A 76 -3.64 -16.66 -22.30
N LEU A 77 -4.12 -15.45 -22.01
CA LEU A 77 -3.31 -14.41 -21.38
C LEU A 77 -3.61 -14.43 -19.87
N ALA A 78 -2.64 -14.86 -19.07
CA ALA A 78 -2.77 -14.90 -17.63
C ALA A 78 -2.29 -13.58 -17.03
N VAL A 79 -3.12 -12.98 -16.19
CA VAL A 79 -2.89 -11.71 -15.49
C VAL A 79 -3.01 -11.96 -14.00
N ASP A 80 -1.88 -12.04 -13.32
CA ASP A 80 -1.81 -12.25 -11.89
C ASP A 80 -1.65 -10.88 -11.22
N ILE A 81 -2.57 -10.49 -10.34
CA ILE A 81 -2.54 -9.22 -9.62
C ILE A 81 -2.51 -9.42 -8.12
N VAL A 82 -1.86 -8.49 -7.44
CA VAL A 82 -1.92 -8.34 -5.98
C VAL A 82 -2.62 -7.03 -5.68
N LEU A 83 -3.73 -7.09 -4.97
CA LEU A 83 -4.44 -5.88 -4.53
C LEU A 83 -3.75 -5.27 -3.31
N ARG A 84 -3.78 -3.92 -3.20
CA ARG A 84 -3.29 -3.23 -2.02
C ARG A 84 -4.11 -3.61 -0.79
N THR A 85 -3.42 -3.83 0.31
CA THR A 85 -4.03 -4.10 1.60
C THR A 85 -3.95 -2.87 2.50
N PRO A 86 -5.02 -2.54 3.24
CA PRO A 86 -5.01 -1.39 4.14
C PRO A 86 -4.07 -1.64 5.32
N ALA A 87 -3.07 -0.77 5.51
CA ALA A 87 -2.18 -0.76 6.66
C ALA A 87 -2.63 0.27 7.70
N ILE A 88 -3.07 1.44 7.25
CA ILE A 88 -3.64 2.49 8.10
C ILE A 88 -4.84 3.14 7.39
N VAL A 89 -5.70 3.77 8.18
CA VAL A 89 -6.75 4.66 7.69
C VAL A 89 -6.41 6.08 8.12
N VAL A 90 -6.39 7.00 7.19
CA VAL A 90 -6.10 8.41 7.45
C VAL A 90 -7.38 9.21 7.42
N ARG A 91 -7.65 9.93 8.51
CA ARG A 91 -8.69 10.96 8.49
C ARG A 91 -8.10 12.25 7.98
N ASN A 92 -8.47 12.65 6.76
CA ASN A 92 -8.03 13.89 6.16
C ASN A 92 -8.68 15.12 6.82
N PRO A 93 -8.21 16.35 6.54
CA PRO A 93 -8.78 17.57 7.11
C PRO A 93 -10.27 17.80 6.77
N GLN A 94 -10.75 17.18 5.69
CA GLN A 94 -12.16 17.24 5.27
C GLN A 94 -13.04 16.21 6.01
N GLY A 95 -12.42 15.39 6.87
CA GLY A 95 -13.11 14.36 7.66
C GLY A 95 -13.30 13.02 6.94
N GLN A 96 -12.85 12.88 5.70
CA GLN A 96 -12.94 11.64 4.95
C GLN A 96 -11.90 10.62 5.47
N LEU A 97 -12.23 9.35 5.36
CA LEU A 97 -11.35 8.25 5.74
C LEU A 97 -10.71 7.66 4.47
N GLU A 98 -9.43 7.90 4.31
CA GLU A 98 -8.61 7.38 3.21
C GLU A 98 -7.87 6.13 3.66
N VAL A 99 -7.91 5.09 2.85
CA VAL A 99 -7.18 3.83 3.09
C VAL A 99 -5.80 3.96 2.49
N VAL A 100 -4.79 3.66 3.30
CA VAL A 100 -3.38 3.77 2.92
C VAL A 100 -2.69 2.43 3.14
N ASP A 101 -1.87 2.02 2.20
CA ASP A 101 -1.09 0.77 2.27
C ASP A 101 0.23 0.92 3.06
N ALA A 102 1.01 -0.16 3.09
CA ALA A 102 2.30 -0.19 3.79
C ALA A 102 3.36 0.72 3.15
N GLU A 103 3.23 1.09 1.88
CA GLU A 103 4.10 2.02 1.14
C GLU A 103 3.69 3.49 1.31
N GLY A 104 2.61 3.76 2.05
CA GLY A 104 2.08 5.11 2.24
C GLY A 104 1.29 5.64 1.05
N ILE A 105 0.74 4.75 0.21
CA ILE A 105 -0.07 5.11 -0.95
C ILE A 105 -1.55 5.06 -0.55
N SER A 106 -2.26 6.17 -0.73
CA SER A 106 -3.73 6.21 -0.59
C SER A 106 -4.37 5.60 -1.83
N PHE A 107 -5.20 4.58 -1.64
CA PHE A 107 -5.81 3.84 -2.73
C PHE A 107 -7.35 3.77 -2.68
N GLY A 108 -7.97 4.46 -1.74
CA GLY A 108 -9.42 4.53 -1.68
C GLY A 108 -9.96 5.33 -0.51
N VAL A 109 -11.25 5.66 -0.56
CA VAL A 109 -11.99 6.32 0.50
C VAL A 109 -13.05 5.36 1.02
N VAL A 110 -13.15 5.26 2.34
CA VAL A 110 -14.10 4.36 3.00
C VAL A 110 -15.03 5.14 3.93
N LYS A 111 -16.22 4.59 4.18
CA LYS A 111 -17.19 5.19 5.12
C LYS A 111 -16.85 4.89 6.58
N ALA A 112 -16.18 3.77 6.83
CA ALA A 112 -15.75 3.34 8.15
C ALA A 112 -14.40 2.61 8.05
N ALA A 113 -13.56 2.75 9.07
CA ALA A 113 -12.28 2.04 9.13
C ALA A 113 -12.52 0.53 9.21
N PRO A 114 -11.78 -0.28 8.44
CA PRO A 114 -11.80 -1.72 8.57
C PRO A 114 -11.37 -2.16 9.99
N LYS A 115 -11.91 -3.28 10.46
CA LYS A 115 -11.55 -3.81 11.79
C LYS A 115 -10.05 -4.10 11.86
N GLY A 116 -9.41 -3.66 12.94
CA GLY A 116 -7.99 -3.90 13.19
C GLY A 116 -7.03 -2.96 12.46
N VAL A 117 -7.52 -2.05 11.63
CA VAL A 117 -6.70 -1.05 10.95
C VAL A 117 -6.68 0.24 11.77
N PRO A 118 -5.49 0.72 12.21
CA PRO A 118 -5.38 1.93 13.02
C PRO A 118 -5.79 3.18 12.23
N VAL A 119 -6.44 4.12 12.95
CA VAL A 119 -6.86 5.39 12.38
C VAL A 119 -5.88 6.48 12.77
N VAL A 120 -5.33 7.15 11.77
CA VAL A 120 -4.41 8.27 11.90
C VAL A 120 -5.13 9.57 11.50
N LYS A 121 -4.97 10.63 12.29
CA LYS A 121 -5.51 11.95 11.97
C LYS A 121 -4.45 12.79 11.27
N ALA A 122 -4.71 13.19 10.05
CA ALA A 122 -3.89 14.18 9.36
C ALA A 122 -4.25 15.59 9.85
N VAL A 123 -3.24 16.37 10.22
CA VAL A 123 -3.39 17.76 10.67
C VAL A 123 -2.64 18.69 9.71
N GLY A 124 -3.27 19.78 9.34
CA GLY A 124 -2.77 20.76 8.39
C GLY A 124 -3.62 20.87 7.14
N ALA A 125 -3.56 22.00 6.46
CA ALA A 125 -4.44 22.31 5.32
C ALA A 125 -4.26 21.36 4.10
N LYS A 126 -3.07 20.78 3.96
CA LYS A 126 -2.71 19.90 2.84
C LYS A 126 -2.84 18.40 3.16
N GLY A 127 -3.28 18.04 4.37
CA GLY A 127 -3.30 16.65 4.81
C GLY A 127 -1.89 16.11 5.17
N ALA A 128 -1.76 14.79 5.27
CA ALA A 128 -0.48 14.14 5.52
C ALA A 128 0.29 13.95 4.21
N THR A 129 1.60 14.21 4.23
CA THR A 129 2.49 13.83 3.13
C THR A 129 2.79 12.33 3.17
N ARG A 130 3.26 11.78 2.06
CA ARG A 130 3.67 10.36 2.00
C ARG A 130 4.73 10.03 3.06
N GLU A 131 5.73 10.89 3.23
CA GLU A 131 6.81 10.72 4.20
C GLU A 131 6.27 10.71 5.64
N ALA A 132 5.27 11.54 5.91
CA ALA A 132 4.61 11.58 7.21
C ALA A 132 3.78 10.32 7.48
N LEU A 133 3.12 9.77 6.47
CA LEU A 133 2.42 8.49 6.55
C LEU A 133 3.38 7.31 6.73
N GLN A 134 4.50 7.31 6.01
CA GLN A 134 5.56 6.32 6.19
C GLN A 134 6.17 6.39 7.60
N SER A 135 6.31 7.58 8.18
CA SER A 135 6.76 7.74 9.56
C SER A 135 5.77 7.16 10.58
N ALA A 136 4.45 7.31 10.34
CA ALA A 136 3.44 6.68 11.17
C ALA A 136 3.42 5.15 11.03
N LEU A 137 3.63 4.63 9.83
CA LEU A 137 3.77 3.19 9.56
C LEU A 137 5.02 2.63 10.23
N ALA A 138 6.17 3.33 10.13
CA ALA A 138 7.41 2.94 10.80
C ALA A 138 7.24 2.90 12.33
N LEU A 139 6.53 3.87 12.91
CA LEU A 139 6.17 3.86 14.32
C LEU A 139 5.36 2.60 14.69
N LEU A 140 4.28 2.32 13.95
CA LEU A 140 3.40 1.19 14.23
C LEU A 140 4.13 -0.15 14.12
N ASN A 141 5.01 -0.28 13.14
CA ASN A 141 5.81 -1.50 12.92
C ASN A 141 6.93 -1.68 13.96
N ALA A 142 7.47 -0.58 14.51
CA ALA A 142 8.54 -0.64 15.50
C ALA A 142 8.04 -0.91 16.91
N LEU A 143 6.80 -0.54 17.23
CA LEU A 143 6.25 -0.71 18.57
C LEU A 143 6.01 -2.19 18.91
N PRO A 144 6.46 -2.67 20.08
CA PRO A 144 6.04 -3.96 20.62
C PRO A 144 4.52 -4.07 20.74
N SER A 145 3.97 -5.26 20.57
CA SER A 145 2.52 -5.51 20.60
C SER A 145 1.82 -4.96 21.85
N ASP A 146 2.49 -5.06 22.99
CA ASP A 146 1.99 -4.59 24.28
C ASP A 146 1.82 -3.06 24.33
N LEU A 147 2.73 -2.33 23.69
CA LEU A 147 2.64 -0.88 23.58
C LEU A 147 1.70 -0.48 22.44
N ALA A 148 1.77 -1.16 21.31
CA ALA A 148 0.93 -0.89 20.14
C ALA A 148 -0.58 -0.97 20.49
N SER A 149 -0.98 -1.91 21.33
CA SER A 149 -2.36 -2.05 21.81
C SER A 149 -2.86 -0.87 22.65
N GLN A 150 -1.96 -0.12 23.28
CA GLN A 150 -2.26 1.05 24.12
C GLN A 150 -2.18 2.37 23.36
N VAL A 151 -1.69 2.33 22.11
CA VAL A 151 -1.59 3.54 21.26
C VAL A 151 -2.96 3.98 20.80
N SER A 152 -3.21 5.25 20.92
CA SER A 152 -4.43 5.90 20.44
C SER A 152 -4.11 7.31 19.94
N GLY A 153 -5.06 7.90 19.20
CA GLY A 153 -4.98 9.30 18.81
C GLY A 153 -3.73 9.65 18.00
N ILE A 154 -3.30 8.76 17.09
CA ILE A 154 -2.14 9.03 16.24
C ILE A 154 -2.47 10.25 15.37
N THR A 155 -1.60 11.23 15.41
CA THR A 155 -1.71 12.47 14.64
C THR A 155 -0.45 12.68 13.81
N VAL A 156 -0.64 13.01 12.56
CA VAL A 156 0.44 13.25 11.60
C VAL A 156 0.30 14.65 11.04
N SER A 157 1.36 15.43 11.11
CA SER A 157 1.42 16.77 10.52
C SER A 157 2.25 16.79 9.23
N SER A 158 2.12 17.88 8.46
CA SER A 158 2.84 18.06 7.20
C SER A 158 4.37 18.16 7.35
N ALA A 159 4.88 18.30 8.55
CA ALA A 159 6.30 18.45 8.86
C ALA A 159 6.97 17.16 9.33
N ASN A 160 6.48 15.99 8.92
CA ASN A 160 6.96 14.70 9.39
C ASN A 160 6.94 14.54 10.92
N LEU A 161 6.03 15.24 11.57
CA LEU A 161 5.83 15.16 13.01
C LEU A 161 4.69 14.19 13.32
N VAL A 162 5.05 13.04 13.83
CA VAL A 162 4.10 12.06 14.34
C VAL A 162 3.99 12.22 15.85
N THR A 163 2.77 12.35 16.34
CA THR A 163 2.43 12.35 17.76
C THR A 163 1.37 11.31 18.04
N PHE A 164 1.38 10.71 19.20
CA PHE A 164 0.35 9.75 19.60
C PHE A 164 0.13 9.79 21.10
N THR A 165 -0.97 9.19 21.52
CA THR A 165 -1.31 9.03 22.94
C THR A 165 -1.04 7.59 23.35
N LEU A 166 -0.27 7.39 24.41
CA LEU A 166 -0.01 6.09 25.02
C LEU A 166 -0.64 6.07 26.43
N GLY A 167 -1.78 5.41 26.54
CA GLY A 167 -2.60 5.49 27.76
C GLY A 167 -3.08 6.92 28.03
N LYS A 168 -2.47 7.61 29.02
CA LYS A 168 -2.81 9.00 29.38
C LYS A 168 -1.69 10.00 29.02
N ARG A 169 -0.68 9.58 28.30
CA ARG A 169 0.52 10.36 27.98
C ARG A 169 0.54 10.71 26.49
N THR A 170 1.02 11.90 26.19
CA THR A 170 1.32 12.29 24.82
C THR A 170 2.76 11.98 24.50
N VAL A 171 3.01 11.28 23.41
CA VAL A 171 4.34 10.98 22.90
C VAL A 171 4.57 11.76 21.63
N VAL A 172 5.64 12.54 21.58
CA VAL A 172 6.12 13.20 20.38
C VAL A 172 7.19 12.30 19.77
N TRP A 173 6.87 11.68 18.63
CA TRP A 173 7.74 10.72 17.98
C TRP A 173 8.66 11.34 16.94
N GLY A 174 8.15 12.35 16.24
CA GLY A 174 8.86 12.97 15.12
C GLY A 174 8.82 12.14 13.84
N SER A 175 9.97 11.97 13.20
CA SER A 175 10.11 11.19 11.97
C SER A 175 10.18 9.67 12.25
N GLY A 176 10.13 8.86 11.18
CA GLY A 176 10.33 7.41 11.26
C GLY A 176 11.78 6.94 11.41
N ALA A 177 12.76 7.87 11.43
CA ALA A 177 14.17 7.52 11.62
C ALA A 177 14.42 7.00 13.04
N ASP A 178 15.40 6.10 13.18
CA ASP A 178 15.85 5.54 14.45
C ASP A 178 14.75 4.95 15.34
N SER A 179 13.71 4.37 14.72
CA SER A 179 12.51 3.89 15.40
C SER A 179 12.82 2.90 16.53
N GLU A 180 13.77 1.98 16.33
CA GLU A 180 14.16 0.99 17.36
C GLU A 180 14.75 1.69 18.58
N ARG A 181 15.63 2.67 18.37
CA ARG A 181 16.25 3.46 19.44
C ARG A 181 15.21 4.29 20.19
N LYS A 182 14.26 4.90 19.47
CA LYS A 182 13.15 5.65 20.07
C LYS A 182 12.27 4.76 20.93
N VAL A 183 11.99 3.53 20.51
CA VAL A 183 11.24 2.55 21.30
C VAL A 183 11.97 2.22 22.60
N ALA A 184 13.29 1.98 22.54
CA ALA A 184 14.09 1.69 23.73
C ALA A 184 14.06 2.87 24.73
N ILE A 185 14.22 4.10 24.24
CA ILE A 185 14.15 5.31 25.05
C ILE A 185 12.75 5.51 25.64
N LEU A 186 11.70 5.37 24.82
CA LEU A 186 10.31 5.44 25.26
C LEU A 186 10.06 4.45 26.39
N THR A 187 10.47 3.18 26.21
CA THR A 187 10.28 2.14 27.22
C THR A 187 10.99 2.48 28.52
N ALA A 188 12.22 3.03 28.47
CA ALA A 188 12.96 3.45 29.64
C ALA A 188 12.30 4.65 30.35
N LEU A 189 11.59 5.51 29.64
CA LEU A 189 10.92 6.69 30.18
C LEU A 189 9.49 6.41 30.67
N LEU A 190 8.89 5.28 30.30
CA LEU A 190 7.54 4.91 30.75
C LEU A 190 7.34 4.87 32.28
N PRO A 191 8.32 4.45 33.11
CA PRO A 191 8.17 4.49 34.57
C PRO A 191 8.08 5.91 35.14
N THR A 192 8.48 6.94 34.42
CA THR A 192 8.38 8.34 34.86
C THR A 192 6.91 8.80 34.96
N LYS A 193 6.66 9.83 35.78
CA LYS A 193 5.32 10.42 35.91
C LYS A 193 5.03 11.51 34.87
N ALA A 194 5.88 11.63 33.84
CA ALA A 194 5.75 12.64 32.80
C ALA A 194 4.44 12.47 32.01
N LYS A 195 3.80 13.60 31.70
CA LYS A 195 2.59 13.64 30.86
C LYS A 195 2.93 13.69 29.37
N VAL A 196 4.08 14.27 29.04
CA VAL A 196 4.59 14.38 27.67
C VAL A 196 5.98 13.77 27.61
N ILE A 197 6.21 12.89 26.67
CA ILE A 197 7.50 12.26 26.39
C ILE A 197 7.86 12.62 24.95
N ASP A 198 8.94 13.33 24.76
CA ASP A 198 9.45 13.71 23.45
C ASP A 198 10.68 12.87 23.12
N VAL A 199 10.56 12.00 22.13
CA VAL A 199 11.61 11.14 21.58
C VAL A 199 11.93 11.50 20.14
N SER A 200 11.50 12.66 19.66
CA SER A 200 11.75 13.10 18.28
C SER A 200 13.24 13.23 17.97
N ALA A 201 14.03 13.59 18.99
CA ALA A 201 15.48 13.63 18.93
C ALA A 201 16.06 12.60 19.94
N PRO A 202 16.43 11.39 19.50
CA PRO A 202 16.88 10.33 20.41
C PRO A 202 18.13 10.67 21.20
N GLU A 203 18.93 11.65 20.74
CA GLU A 203 20.12 12.10 21.45
C GLU A 203 19.80 12.95 22.69
N THR A 204 18.65 13.63 22.70
CA THR A 204 18.24 14.56 23.77
C THR A 204 16.76 14.41 24.07
N PRO A 205 16.30 13.25 24.63
CA PRO A 205 14.91 13.06 24.95
C PRO A 205 14.44 14.01 26.04
N VAL A 206 13.24 14.55 25.92
CA VAL A 206 12.67 15.52 26.88
C VAL A 206 11.40 14.95 27.50
N THR A 207 11.25 15.12 28.81
CA THR A 207 10.02 14.75 29.55
C THR A 207 9.45 15.98 30.26
N ARG A 208 8.11 16.12 30.22
CA ARG A 208 7.36 17.20 30.87
C ARG A 208 6.13 16.67 31.60
#